data_3b9320becd6c835193d7b56d6cbdaa83
#
_entry.id   3b9320becd6c835193d7b56d6cbdaa83
#
_cell.length_a   1.000
_cell.length_b   1.000
_cell.length_c   1.000
_cell.angle_alpha   90.00
_cell.angle_beta   90.00
_cell.angle_gamma   90.00
#
_symmetry.space_group_name_H-M   'P 1'
#
loop_
_entity.id
_entity.type
_entity.pdbx_description
1 polymer ?
#
loop_
_entity_poly.entity_id
_entity_poly.type
_entity_poly.pdbx_seq_one_letter_code
_entity_poly.pdbx_strand_id
1 'polypeptide(L)'
;MLEALREQVWNANLELVRKNLVLYTWGNVSGLDRESGLVVIKPSGVDYDVLKPEDLVVLDLDGNVVEGQYRPSSDTDTHLELYRKYPQIGGIVHTHSTWATIFAQAGMGIPALGTTHADYFYGTIPCTRPMTADEIGGENEGQYELNTGKVIVETFEKKGLDPMQIPAALVCEHGPFCWGKDADDAVYHAVVLEQLAMMAYHTAALKGVSGILETSSMQQTLLDKHYLRKHGAHAYYGQN
;
A
#
# COMPACT_ATOMS: atom_id res chain seq x y z
N MET A 1 19.25 -5.75 17.31
CA MET A 1 18.00 -6.57 17.26
C MET A 1 17.37 -6.41 15.90
N LEU A 2 16.77 -7.44 15.32
CA LEU A 2 16.11 -7.42 14.02
C LEU A 2 17.01 -6.99 12.83
N GLU A 3 18.29 -7.33 12.82
CA GLU A 3 19.23 -6.92 11.76
C GLU A 3 18.75 -7.32 10.36
N ALA A 4 18.26 -8.55 10.21
CA ALA A 4 17.75 -9.03 8.93
C ALA A 4 16.50 -8.24 8.46
N LEU A 5 15.57 -7.91 9.36
CA LEU A 5 14.40 -7.11 9.03
C LEU A 5 14.79 -5.65 8.71
N ARG A 6 15.75 -5.07 9.45
CA ARG A 6 16.28 -3.73 9.14
C ARG A 6 16.87 -3.67 7.74
N GLU A 7 17.70 -4.65 7.40
CA GLU A 7 18.31 -4.75 6.08
C GLU A 7 17.24 -4.89 4.98
N GLN A 8 16.23 -5.74 5.21
CA GLN A 8 15.12 -5.91 4.28
C GLN A 8 14.34 -4.61 4.09
N VAL A 9 13.92 -3.94 5.18
CA VAL A 9 13.14 -2.70 5.12
C VAL A 9 13.97 -1.57 4.51
N TRP A 10 15.26 -1.48 4.80
CA TRP A 10 16.16 -0.52 4.17
C TRP A 10 16.23 -0.73 2.66
N ASN A 11 16.51 -1.96 2.20
CA ASN A 11 16.55 -2.29 0.77
C ASN A 11 15.22 -2.00 0.08
N ALA A 12 14.10 -2.33 0.71
CA ALA A 12 12.75 -2.06 0.22
C ALA A 12 12.50 -0.55 0.05
N ASN A 13 12.95 0.28 0.99
CA ASN A 13 12.88 1.73 0.86
C ASN A 13 13.72 2.25 -0.32
N LEU A 14 14.94 1.74 -0.53
CA LEU A 14 15.77 2.10 -1.69
C LEU A 14 15.18 1.62 -3.01
N GLU A 15 14.45 0.50 -3.00
CA GLU A 15 13.78 0.00 -4.20
C GLU A 15 12.67 0.95 -4.68
N LEU A 16 11.99 1.69 -3.79
CA LEU A 16 11.03 2.73 -4.18
C LEU A 16 11.68 3.78 -5.08
N VAL A 17 12.91 4.20 -4.76
CA VAL A 17 13.68 5.15 -5.58
C VAL A 17 14.05 4.52 -6.94
N ARG A 18 14.59 3.29 -6.93
CA ARG A 18 14.97 2.57 -8.16
C ARG A 18 13.79 2.36 -9.11
N LYS A 19 12.57 2.24 -8.58
CA LYS A 19 11.32 2.06 -9.34
C LYS A 19 10.61 3.38 -9.67
N ASN A 20 11.18 4.53 -9.30
CA ASN A 20 10.61 5.86 -9.50
C ASN A 20 9.21 6.02 -8.87
N LEU A 21 8.98 5.42 -7.70
CA LEU A 21 7.73 5.53 -6.96
C LEU A 21 7.74 6.70 -5.98
N VAL A 22 8.90 7.26 -5.69
CA VAL A 22 9.08 8.35 -4.73
C VAL A 22 9.97 9.44 -5.31
N LEU A 23 9.71 10.67 -4.86
CA LEU A 23 10.54 11.85 -5.07
C LEU A 23 10.98 12.37 -3.71
N TYR A 24 12.24 12.83 -3.59
CA TYR A 24 12.79 13.34 -2.32
C TYR A 24 12.59 12.34 -1.18
N THR A 25 11.90 12.76 -0.12
CA THR A 25 11.60 11.93 1.06
C THR A 25 10.16 11.40 1.10
N TRP A 26 9.40 11.56 0.00
CA TRP A 26 8.00 11.17 -0.06
C TRP A 26 7.83 9.66 -0.08
N GLY A 27 7.10 9.16 0.90
CA GLY A 27 6.85 7.73 1.03
C GLY A 27 7.81 7.02 1.97
N ASN A 28 7.46 5.79 2.27
CA ASN A 28 8.17 4.94 3.20
C ASN A 28 7.75 3.48 3.08
N VAL A 29 8.59 2.61 3.62
CA VAL A 29 8.31 1.19 3.81
C VAL A 29 8.50 0.83 5.27
N SER A 30 7.63 -0.03 5.79
CA SER A 30 7.83 -0.73 7.06
C SER A 30 7.78 -2.24 6.89
N GLY A 31 8.33 -2.95 7.88
CA GLY A 31 8.21 -4.39 8.02
C GLY A 31 7.92 -4.76 9.46
N LEU A 32 7.16 -5.83 9.66
CA LEU A 32 6.79 -6.33 10.98
C LEU A 32 7.34 -7.74 11.19
N ASP A 33 8.07 -7.91 12.29
CA ASP A 33 8.36 -9.23 12.84
C ASP A 33 7.23 -9.65 13.78
N ARG A 34 6.43 -10.62 13.36
CA ARG A 34 5.28 -11.13 14.11
C ARG A 34 5.66 -11.87 15.39
N GLU A 35 6.85 -12.45 15.44
CA GLU A 35 7.30 -13.19 16.62
C GLU A 35 7.61 -12.25 17.79
N SER A 36 8.32 -11.16 17.53
CA SER A 36 8.63 -10.15 18.55
C SER A 36 7.55 -9.08 18.70
N GLY A 37 6.65 -8.92 17.73
CA GLY A 37 5.67 -7.84 17.66
C GLY A 37 6.30 -6.47 17.36
N LEU A 38 7.51 -6.44 16.78
CA LEU A 38 8.25 -5.21 16.52
C LEU A 38 8.17 -4.81 15.04
N VAL A 39 7.95 -3.53 14.80
CA VAL A 39 7.89 -2.89 13.48
C VAL A 39 9.17 -2.11 13.24
N VAL A 40 9.74 -2.27 12.06
CA VAL A 40 10.85 -1.43 11.55
C VAL A 40 10.30 -0.51 10.48
N ILE A 41 10.56 0.79 10.59
CA ILE A 41 10.04 1.79 9.65
C ILE A 41 11.10 2.85 9.31
N LYS A 42 11.00 3.44 8.11
CA LYS A 42 11.84 4.57 7.69
C LYS A 42 11.62 5.78 8.61
N PRO A 43 12.69 6.48 9.00
CA PRO A 43 12.57 7.73 9.73
C PRO A 43 11.97 8.85 8.87
N SER A 44 11.26 9.77 9.51
CA SER A 44 10.69 10.96 8.87
C SER A 44 11.77 11.88 8.31
N GLY A 45 11.60 12.33 7.07
CA GLY A 45 12.42 13.39 6.46
C GLY A 45 13.88 13.03 6.17
N VAL A 46 14.32 11.78 6.37
CA VAL A 46 15.68 11.34 6.00
C VAL A 46 15.71 10.97 4.52
N ASP A 47 16.64 11.59 3.78
CA ASP A 47 16.81 11.33 2.35
C ASP A 47 17.27 9.90 2.09
N TYR A 48 16.77 9.31 1.00
CA TYR A 48 17.11 7.94 0.61
C TYR A 48 18.60 7.75 0.29
N ASP A 49 19.26 8.79 -0.25
CA ASP A 49 20.68 8.72 -0.64
C ASP A 49 21.64 8.58 0.56
N VAL A 50 21.20 8.96 1.76
CA VAL A 50 21.99 8.88 2.99
C VAL A 50 21.44 7.89 4.00
N LEU A 51 20.26 7.33 3.74
CA LEU A 51 19.59 6.38 4.63
C LEU A 51 20.38 5.10 4.80
N LYS A 52 20.58 4.68 6.04
CA LYS A 52 21.28 3.43 6.40
C LYS A 52 20.35 2.52 7.21
N PRO A 53 20.63 1.21 7.27
CA PRO A 53 19.84 0.29 8.08
C PRO A 53 19.74 0.68 9.56
N GLU A 54 20.78 1.23 10.14
CA GLU A 54 20.83 1.70 11.54
C GLU A 54 20.00 2.95 11.80
N ASP A 55 19.61 3.70 10.77
CA ASP A 55 18.77 4.90 10.88
C ASP A 55 17.29 4.54 11.03
N LEU A 56 16.89 3.31 10.65
CA LEU A 56 15.51 2.85 10.75
C LEU A 56 15.07 2.77 12.21
N VAL A 57 13.82 3.17 12.45
CA VAL A 57 13.23 3.20 13.79
C VAL A 57 12.49 1.89 14.07
N VAL A 58 12.66 1.34 15.26
CA VAL A 58 11.94 0.16 15.75
C VAL A 58 10.90 0.59 16.77
N LEU A 59 9.67 0.14 16.55
CA LEU A 59 8.53 0.41 17.43
C LEU A 59 7.83 -0.90 17.80
N ASP A 60 7.13 -0.89 18.92
CA ASP A 60 6.10 -1.90 19.19
C ASP A 60 4.78 -1.57 18.45
N LEU A 61 3.82 -2.50 18.52
CA LEU A 61 2.51 -2.29 17.89
C LEU A 61 1.65 -1.21 18.57
N ASP A 62 2.03 -0.74 19.75
CA ASP A 62 1.37 0.36 20.46
C ASP A 62 1.96 1.73 20.08
N GLY A 63 3.02 1.74 19.26
CA GLY A 63 3.68 2.95 18.75
C GLY A 63 4.82 3.44 19.65
N ASN A 64 5.21 2.70 20.66
CA ASN A 64 6.34 3.07 21.51
C ASN A 64 7.66 2.79 20.77
N VAL A 65 8.54 3.77 20.71
CA VAL A 65 9.88 3.60 20.13
C VAL A 65 10.72 2.72 21.05
N VAL A 66 11.14 1.58 20.54
CA VAL A 66 11.99 0.60 21.23
C VAL A 66 13.47 0.86 20.93
N GLU A 67 13.79 1.21 19.68
CA GLU A 67 15.15 1.49 19.23
C GLU A 67 15.16 2.48 18.07
N GLY A 68 16.10 3.42 18.05
CA GLY A 68 16.30 4.42 17.01
C GLY A 68 16.59 5.80 17.58
N GLN A 69 17.27 6.65 16.79
CA GLN A 69 17.63 8.01 17.18
C GLN A 69 16.75 9.06 16.49
N TYR A 70 16.05 8.66 15.44
CA TYR A 70 15.21 9.54 14.65
C TYR A 70 13.73 9.41 15.04
N ARG A 71 12.94 10.39 14.63
CA ARG A 71 11.48 10.25 14.66
C ARG A 71 11.05 9.25 13.57
N PRO A 72 10.14 8.34 13.86
CA PRO A 72 9.58 7.46 12.84
C PRO A 72 8.82 8.27 11.78
N SER A 73 8.51 7.65 10.63
CA SER A 73 7.65 8.26 9.62
C SER A 73 6.36 8.81 10.24
N SER A 74 5.85 9.92 9.71
CA SER A 74 4.51 10.42 10.06
C SER A 74 3.42 9.38 9.87
N ASP A 75 3.55 8.52 8.84
CA ASP A 75 2.56 7.50 8.50
C ASP A 75 2.54 6.29 9.44
N THR A 76 3.37 6.29 10.49
CA THR A 76 3.52 5.15 11.41
C THR A 76 2.20 4.65 11.94
N ASP A 77 1.32 5.54 12.41
CA ASP A 77 0.04 5.14 13.00
C ASP A 77 -0.90 4.47 11.98
N THR A 78 -0.84 4.87 10.71
CA THR A 78 -1.54 4.18 9.61
C THR A 78 -1.02 2.75 9.45
N HIS A 79 0.31 2.58 9.42
CA HIS A 79 0.93 1.25 9.31
C HIS A 79 0.58 0.36 10.51
N LEU A 80 0.67 0.88 11.72
CA LEU A 80 0.34 0.14 12.94
C LEU A 80 -1.13 -0.30 12.96
N GLU A 81 -2.05 0.57 12.53
CA GLU A 81 -3.48 0.22 12.45
C GLU A 81 -3.72 -0.94 11.49
N LEU A 82 -3.09 -0.91 10.31
CA LEU A 82 -3.20 -2.00 9.33
C LEU A 82 -2.55 -3.29 9.84
N TYR A 83 -1.39 -3.24 10.51
CA TYR A 83 -0.76 -4.41 11.11
C TYR A 83 -1.60 -5.05 12.22
N ARG A 84 -2.25 -4.24 13.07
CA ARG A 84 -3.16 -4.71 14.12
C ARG A 84 -4.40 -5.37 13.53
N LYS A 85 -4.95 -4.77 12.46
CA LYS A 85 -6.19 -5.24 11.84
C LYS A 85 -6.01 -6.48 10.97
N TYR A 86 -4.89 -6.58 10.27
CA TYR A 86 -4.62 -7.62 9.29
C TYR A 86 -3.40 -8.47 9.68
N PRO A 87 -3.60 -9.57 10.43
CA PRO A 87 -2.48 -10.37 10.96
C PRO A 87 -1.62 -11.05 9.86
N GLN A 88 -2.11 -11.14 8.63
CA GLN A 88 -1.37 -11.73 7.50
C GLN A 88 -0.35 -10.76 6.88
N ILE A 89 -0.45 -9.47 7.15
CA ILE A 89 0.43 -8.44 6.59
C ILE A 89 1.76 -8.43 7.35
N GLY A 90 2.88 -8.47 6.61
CA GLY A 90 4.23 -8.38 7.17
C GLY A 90 5.02 -7.17 6.66
N GLY A 91 4.55 -6.49 5.61
CA GLY A 91 5.15 -5.26 5.08
C GLY A 91 4.10 -4.29 4.56
N ILE A 92 4.38 -2.98 4.66
CA ILE A 92 3.50 -1.91 4.17
C ILE A 92 4.34 -0.85 3.48
N VAL A 93 3.83 -0.33 2.38
CA VAL A 93 4.38 0.79 1.60
C VAL A 93 3.35 1.90 1.51
N HIS A 94 3.78 3.12 1.75
CA HIS A 94 3.06 4.32 1.37
C HIS A 94 3.90 5.14 0.38
N THR A 95 3.27 5.68 -0.64
CA THR A 95 3.90 6.59 -1.61
C THR A 95 2.91 7.65 -2.09
N HIS A 96 3.45 8.65 -2.79
CA HIS A 96 2.67 9.58 -3.62
C HIS A 96 3.01 9.33 -5.10
N SER A 97 3.10 8.06 -5.49
CA SER A 97 3.39 7.68 -6.88
C SER A 97 2.34 8.25 -7.83
N THR A 98 2.79 8.76 -8.98
CA THR A 98 2.04 9.71 -9.80
C THR A 98 0.67 9.18 -10.24
N TRP A 99 0.64 8.00 -10.83
CA TRP A 99 -0.58 7.47 -11.44
C TRP A 99 -1.60 6.99 -10.41
N ALA A 100 -1.14 6.31 -9.36
CA ALA A 100 -2.01 5.90 -8.28
C ALA A 100 -2.58 7.10 -7.52
N THR A 101 -1.76 8.14 -7.29
CA THR A 101 -2.21 9.38 -6.66
C THR A 101 -3.23 10.16 -7.49
N ILE A 102 -3.14 10.13 -8.83
CA ILE A 102 -4.16 10.72 -9.72
C ILE A 102 -5.53 10.09 -9.44
N PHE A 103 -5.62 8.76 -9.32
CA PHE A 103 -6.86 8.07 -8.98
C PHE A 103 -7.34 8.42 -7.56
N ALA A 104 -6.42 8.48 -6.59
CA ALA A 104 -6.73 8.89 -5.22
C ALA A 104 -7.32 10.30 -5.18
N GLN A 105 -6.71 11.28 -5.86
CA GLN A 105 -7.20 12.65 -5.96
C GLN A 105 -8.55 12.77 -6.66
N ALA A 106 -8.82 11.88 -7.61
CA ALA A 106 -10.12 11.80 -8.27
C ALA A 106 -11.20 11.10 -7.42
N GLY A 107 -10.86 10.56 -6.25
CA GLY A 107 -11.76 9.76 -5.41
C GLY A 107 -12.19 8.45 -6.07
N MET A 108 -11.37 7.91 -6.97
CA MET A 108 -11.72 6.76 -7.81
C MET A 108 -10.84 5.56 -7.51
N GLY A 109 -11.45 4.37 -7.44
CA GLY A 109 -10.70 3.11 -7.43
C GLY A 109 -10.15 2.77 -8.82
N ILE A 110 -9.16 1.88 -8.88
CA ILE A 110 -8.56 1.41 -10.15
C ILE A 110 -9.29 0.14 -10.59
N PRO A 111 -10.07 0.19 -11.69
CA PRO A 111 -10.85 -0.97 -12.15
C PRO A 111 -9.96 -2.06 -12.75
N ALA A 112 -10.38 -3.31 -12.58
CA ALA A 112 -9.74 -4.46 -13.22
C ALA A 112 -10.09 -4.50 -14.71
N LEU A 113 -9.22 -3.97 -15.57
CA LEU A 113 -9.48 -3.84 -17.02
C LEU A 113 -8.77 -4.89 -17.86
N GLY A 114 -7.80 -5.59 -17.33
CA GLY A 114 -7.02 -6.55 -18.10
C GLY A 114 -6.31 -7.61 -17.26
N THR A 115 -5.71 -8.57 -17.94
CA THR A 115 -5.09 -9.74 -17.33
C THR A 115 -3.90 -9.40 -16.43
N THR A 116 -3.14 -8.35 -16.74
CA THR A 116 -2.06 -7.88 -15.87
C THR A 116 -2.59 -7.46 -14.50
N HIS A 117 -3.74 -6.78 -14.44
CA HIS A 117 -4.41 -6.46 -13.18
C HIS A 117 -4.84 -7.73 -12.45
N ALA A 118 -5.52 -8.63 -13.18
CA ALA A 118 -6.04 -9.88 -12.61
C ALA A 118 -4.95 -10.80 -12.04
N ASP A 119 -3.72 -10.71 -12.53
CA ASP A 119 -2.61 -11.50 -12.02
C ASP A 119 -2.17 -11.12 -10.60
N TYR A 120 -2.57 -9.95 -10.08
CA TYR A 120 -2.10 -9.42 -8.81
C TYR A 120 -3.20 -8.94 -7.86
N PHE A 121 -4.34 -8.49 -8.39
CA PHE A 121 -5.44 -7.95 -7.60
C PHE A 121 -6.76 -8.58 -8.05
N TYR A 122 -7.46 -9.19 -7.11
CA TYR A 122 -8.72 -9.87 -7.39
C TYR A 122 -9.91 -8.92 -7.38
N GLY A 123 -9.92 -7.98 -8.32
CA GLY A 123 -10.99 -7.01 -8.50
C GLY A 123 -10.50 -5.57 -8.50
N THR A 124 -11.41 -4.64 -8.37
CA THR A 124 -11.11 -3.21 -8.33
C THR A 124 -10.32 -2.85 -7.08
N ILE A 125 -9.18 -2.19 -7.24
CA ILE A 125 -8.44 -1.61 -6.11
C ILE A 125 -9.25 -0.44 -5.57
N PRO A 126 -9.66 -0.46 -4.29
CA PRO A 126 -10.60 0.52 -3.77
C PRO A 126 -9.95 1.88 -3.52
N CYS A 127 -10.75 2.95 -3.66
CA CYS A 127 -10.48 4.25 -3.05
C CYS A 127 -11.37 4.39 -1.81
N THR A 128 -10.83 4.97 -0.74
CA THR A 128 -11.59 5.28 0.48
C THR A 128 -12.59 6.41 0.20
N ARG A 129 -13.54 6.62 1.10
CA ARG A 129 -14.26 7.90 1.17
C ARG A 129 -13.29 9.04 1.56
N PRO A 130 -13.64 10.30 1.30
CA PRO A 130 -12.98 11.42 1.96
C PRO A 130 -13.09 11.29 3.49
N MET A 131 -12.07 11.73 4.21
CA MET A 131 -12.14 11.84 5.65
C MET A 131 -12.98 13.05 6.05
N THR A 132 -13.65 12.98 7.20
CA THR A 132 -14.38 14.10 7.76
C THR A 132 -13.43 15.14 8.39
N ALA A 133 -13.89 16.35 8.61
CA ALA A 133 -13.10 17.40 9.27
C ALA A 133 -12.61 16.96 10.67
N ASP A 134 -13.42 16.22 11.40
CA ASP A 134 -13.06 15.69 12.73
C ASP A 134 -11.99 14.60 12.66
N GLU A 135 -11.98 13.79 11.59
CA GLU A 135 -10.94 12.78 11.36
C GLU A 135 -9.60 13.41 10.95
N ILE A 136 -9.64 14.61 10.33
CA ILE A 136 -8.45 15.31 9.84
C ILE A 136 -7.80 16.15 10.95
N GLY A 137 -8.57 16.86 11.74
CA GLY A 137 -7.98 17.80 12.67
C GLY A 137 -8.89 18.40 13.72
N GLY A 138 -10.14 18.01 13.83
CA GLY A 138 -11.10 18.52 14.81
C GLY A 138 -10.66 18.35 16.27
N GLU A 139 -11.49 17.80 17.14
CA GLU A 139 -11.11 17.47 18.52
C GLU A 139 -10.05 16.35 18.61
N ASN A 140 -9.79 15.66 17.49
CA ASN A 140 -8.81 14.57 17.33
C ASN A 140 -7.51 15.06 16.66
N GLU A 141 -7.09 16.29 16.91
CA GLU A 141 -5.80 16.81 16.42
C GLU A 141 -4.66 15.84 16.78
N GLY A 142 -3.87 15.43 15.77
CA GLY A 142 -2.78 14.45 15.93
C GLY A 142 -3.21 12.98 15.71
N GLN A 143 -4.45 12.69 15.31
CA GLN A 143 -4.91 11.34 14.96
C GLN A 143 -5.15 11.14 13.45
N TYR A 144 -4.70 12.08 12.62
CA TYR A 144 -4.90 12.03 11.17
C TYR A 144 -4.42 10.73 10.56
N GLU A 145 -3.19 10.30 10.89
CA GLU A 145 -2.59 9.09 10.35
C GLU A 145 -3.29 7.83 10.87
N LEU A 146 -3.67 7.79 12.13
CA LEU A 146 -4.48 6.70 12.69
C LEU A 146 -5.84 6.61 11.98
N ASN A 147 -6.50 7.76 11.75
CA ASN A 147 -7.77 7.81 11.06
C ASN A 147 -7.63 7.43 9.57
N THR A 148 -6.49 7.73 8.94
CA THR A 148 -6.14 7.22 7.61
C THR A 148 -6.14 5.68 7.59
N GLY A 149 -5.52 5.03 8.57
CA GLY A 149 -5.59 3.57 8.72
C GLY A 149 -7.02 3.07 8.90
N LYS A 150 -7.81 3.73 9.75
CA LYS A 150 -9.21 3.35 10.02
C LYS A 150 -10.11 3.47 8.78
N VAL A 151 -9.97 4.50 7.94
CA VAL A 151 -10.80 4.62 6.72
C VAL A 151 -10.42 3.58 5.67
N ILE A 152 -9.16 3.14 5.61
CA ILE A 152 -8.75 2.00 4.79
C ILE A 152 -9.47 0.74 5.28
N VAL A 153 -9.38 0.42 6.58
CA VAL A 153 -10.04 -0.73 7.20
C VAL A 153 -11.56 -0.69 6.96
N GLU A 154 -12.19 0.45 7.22
CA GLU A 154 -13.61 0.68 6.97
C GLU A 154 -14.00 0.35 5.52
N THR A 155 -13.17 0.76 4.56
CA THR A 155 -13.42 0.54 3.14
C THR A 155 -13.44 -0.95 2.79
N PHE A 156 -12.50 -1.72 3.33
CA PHE A 156 -12.42 -3.16 3.12
C PHE A 156 -13.59 -3.90 3.78
N GLU A 157 -13.93 -3.54 5.02
CA GLU A 157 -15.07 -4.13 5.74
C GLU A 157 -16.40 -3.85 5.04
N LYS A 158 -16.67 -2.60 4.68
CA LYS A 158 -17.93 -2.22 4.01
C LYS A 158 -18.11 -2.85 2.64
N LYS A 159 -17.01 -3.10 1.92
CA LYS A 159 -17.04 -3.71 0.59
C LYS A 159 -16.87 -5.23 0.64
N GLY A 160 -16.63 -5.83 1.81
CA GLY A 160 -16.37 -7.26 1.96
C GLY A 160 -15.12 -7.74 1.21
N LEU A 161 -14.06 -6.91 1.17
CA LEU A 161 -12.83 -7.20 0.45
C LEU A 161 -11.84 -7.96 1.33
N ASP A 162 -11.14 -8.93 0.73
CA ASP A 162 -10.02 -9.60 1.36
C ASP A 162 -8.73 -8.80 1.12
N PRO A 163 -8.04 -8.34 2.18
CA PRO A 163 -6.81 -7.55 2.05
C PRO A 163 -5.65 -8.33 1.42
N MET A 164 -5.68 -9.66 1.44
CA MET A 164 -4.64 -10.46 0.79
C MET A 164 -4.94 -10.72 -0.69
N GLN A 165 -6.18 -10.57 -1.11
CA GLN A 165 -6.58 -10.65 -2.53
C GLN A 165 -6.50 -9.29 -3.24
N ILE A 166 -6.62 -8.20 -2.48
CA ILE A 166 -6.47 -6.83 -2.97
C ILE A 166 -5.49 -6.10 -2.03
N PRO A 167 -4.18 -6.36 -2.15
CA PRO A 167 -3.17 -5.84 -1.22
C PRO A 167 -2.83 -4.36 -1.45
N ALA A 168 -3.83 -3.52 -1.69
CA ALA A 168 -3.68 -2.08 -1.84
C ALA A 168 -4.99 -1.33 -1.61
N ALA A 169 -4.88 -0.07 -1.19
CA ALA A 169 -5.95 0.91 -1.15
C ALA A 169 -5.44 2.28 -1.59
N LEU A 170 -6.32 3.07 -2.19
CA LEU A 170 -6.10 4.50 -2.40
C LEU A 170 -6.82 5.26 -1.29
N VAL A 171 -6.11 6.13 -0.60
CA VAL A 171 -6.73 7.08 0.34
C VAL A 171 -7.16 8.30 -0.46
N CYS A 172 -8.46 8.62 -0.41
CA CYS A 172 -9.04 9.73 -1.16
C CYS A 172 -8.31 11.04 -0.88
N GLU A 173 -7.95 11.78 -1.94
CA GLU A 173 -7.21 13.06 -1.89
C GLU A 173 -5.78 12.96 -1.32
N HIS A 174 -5.26 11.74 -1.10
CA HIS A 174 -3.92 11.54 -0.53
C HIS A 174 -3.03 10.72 -1.48
N GLY A 175 -3.08 9.39 -1.38
CA GLY A 175 -2.22 8.51 -2.15
C GLY A 175 -2.44 7.03 -1.84
N PRO A 176 -1.63 6.13 -2.43
CA PRO A 176 -1.74 4.70 -2.25
C PRO A 176 -1.05 4.21 -0.97
N PHE A 177 -1.66 3.19 -0.36
CA PHE A 177 -1.04 2.25 0.57
C PHE A 177 -1.07 0.86 -0.04
N CYS A 178 0.07 0.17 -0.03
CA CYS A 178 0.20 -1.21 -0.48
C CYS A 178 0.79 -2.05 0.64
N TRP A 179 0.48 -3.33 0.64
CA TRP A 179 1.01 -4.26 1.65
C TRP A 179 1.28 -5.62 1.05
N GLY A 180 1.95 -6.46 1.83
CA GLY A 180 2.29 -7.82 1.46
C GLY A 180 2.69 -8.66 2.67
N LYS A 181 3.13 -9.89 2.42
CA LYS A 181 3.62 -10.80 3.46
C LYS A 181 4.92 -10.31 4.13
N ASP A 182 5.66 -9.44 3.44
CA ASP A 182 6.89 -8.79 3.89
C ASP A 182 7.10 -7.45 3.15
N ALA A 183 8.17 -6.74 3.48
CA ALA A 183 8.47 -5.43 2.90
C ALA A 183 8.74 -5.49 1.38
N ASP A 184 9.40 -6.53 0.89
CA ASP A 184 9.70 -6.69 -0.54
C ASP A 184 8.41 -6.94 -1.35
N ASP A 185 7.52 -7.78 -0.83
CA ASP A 185 6.22 -8.08 -1.44
C ASP A 185 5.31 -6.83 -1.47
N ALA A 186 5.34 -6.01 -0.42
CA ALA A 186 4.63 -4.75 -0.38
C ALA A 186 5.13 -3.77 -1.45
N VAL A 187 6.46 -3.64 -1.64
CA VAL A 187 7.06 -2.83 -2.71
C VAL A 187 6.69 -3.39 -4.09
N TYR A 188 6.72 -4.71 -4.24
CA TYR A 188 6.30 -5.34 -5.50
C TYR A 188 4.85 -4.95 -5.87
N HIS A 189 3.92 -5.01 -4.91
CA HIS A 189 2.54 -4.59 -5.12
C HIS A 189 2.43 -3.09 -5.44
N ALA A 190 3.23 -2.24 -4.81
CA ALA A 190 3.26 -0.80 -5.11
C ALA A 190 3.73 -0.51 -6.56
N VAL A 191 4.76 -1.22 -7.04
CA VAL A 191 5.23 -1.11 -8.44
C VAL A 191 4.14 -1.54 -9.41
N VAL A 192 3.48 -2.66 -9.14
CA VAL A 192 2.39 -3.16 -9.99
C VAL A 192 1.21 -2.20 -9.96
N LEU A 193 0.82 -1.70 -8.79
CA LEU A 193 -0.27 -0.73 -8.61
C LEU A 193 -0.06 0.51 -9.50
N GLU A 194 1.13 1.09 -9.48
CA GLU A 194 1.46 2.28 -10.26
C GLU A 194 1.34 2.03 -11.76
N GLN A 195 1.83 0.88 -12.24
CA GLN A 195 1.68 0.50 -13.65
C GLN A 195 0.22 0.26 -14.04
N LEU A 196 -0.57 -0.37 -13.17
CA LEU A 196 -1.99 -0.60 -13.42
C LEU A 196 -2.80 0.70 -13.44
N ALA A 197 -2.48 1.66 -12.57
CA ALA A 197 -3.08 2.99 -12.57
C ALA A 197 -2.82 3.70 -13.89
N MET A 198 -1.56 3.72 -14.36
CA MET A 198 -1.19 4.29 -15.67
C MET A 198 -1.97 3.61 -16.80
N MET A 199 -1.99 2.29 -16.85
CA MET A 199 -2.69 1.52 -17.87
C MET A 199 -4.20 1.80 -17.85
N ALA A 200 -4.81 1.86 -16.67
CA ALA A 200 -6.24 2.15 -16.52
C ALA A 200 -6.59 3.55 -17.02
N TYR A 201 -5.79 4.55 -16.66
CA TYR A 201 -5.97 5.92 -17.13
C TYR A 201 -5.91 6.01 -18.67
N HIS A 202 -4.87 5.45 -19.28
CA HIS A 202 -4.73 5.50 -20.73
C HIS A 202 -5.79 4.65 -21.46
N THR A 203 -6.21 3.54 -20.89
CA THR A 203 -7.31 2.74 -21.44
C THR A 203 -8.62 3.55 -21.45
N ALA A 204 -8.91 4.27 -20.36
CA ALA A 204 -10.08 5.15 -20.29
C ALA A 204 -10.00 6.28 -21.31
N ALA A 205 -8.84 6.90 -21.48
CA ALA A 205 -8.62 7.95 -22.48
C ALA A 205 -8.83 7.44 -23.91
N LEU A 206 -8.33 6.24 -24.25
CA LEU A 206 -8.52 5.64 -25.58
C LEU A 206 -9.97 5.30 -25.91
N LYS A 207 -10.76 4.94 -24.89
CA LYS A 207 -12.17 4.58 -25.09
C LYS A 207 -13.12 5.78 -25.10
N GLY A 208 -12.60 7.00 -24.85
CA GLY A 208 -13.43 8.20 -24.72
C GLY A 208 -14.06 8.34 -23.33
N VAL A 209 -13.95 9.49 -22.76
CA VAL A 209 -13.97 9.78 -21.31
C VAL A 209 -15.29 9.53 -20.58
N SER A 210 -16.42 9.35 -21.22
CA SER A 210 -17.71 9.27 -20.49
C SER A 210 -18.10 7.84 -20.14
N GLY A 211 -18.11 7.51 -18.86
CA GLY A 211 -18.75 6.33 -18.30
C GLY A 211 -17.92 5.05 -18.20
N ILE A 212 -16.67 5.04 -18.64
CA ILE A 212 -15.89 3.80 -18.73
C ILE A 212 -15.34 3.33 -17.37
N LEU A 213 -15.01 4.25 -16.48
CA LEU A 213 -14.48 3.90 -15.16
C LEU A 213 -15.58 3.36 -14.23
N GLU A 214 -16.84 3.57 -14.57
CA GLU A 214 -17.95 3.11 -13.75
C GLU A 214 -18.49 1.71 -14.13
N THR A 215 -18.26 1.24 -15.35
CA THR A 215 -19.05 0.12 -15.87
C THR A 215 -18.28 -1.04 -16.50
N SER A 216 -17.00 -0.95 -16.73
CA SER A 216 -16.31 -1.99 -17.49
C SER A 216 -15.11 -2.60 -16.79
N SER A 217 -15.38 -3.33 -15.72
CA SER A 217 -14.46 -4.38 -15.29
C SER A 217 -14.34 -5.45 -16.37
N MET A 218 -13.19 -6.13 -16.41
CA MET A 218 -13.02 -7.30 -17.25
C MET A 218 -14.03 -8.39 -16.88
N GLN A 219 -14.22 -9.35 -17.78
CA GLN A 219 -15.10 -10.50 -17.52
C GLN A 219 -14.62 -11.26 -16.28
N GLN A 220 -15.55 -11.60 -15.37
CA GLN A 220 -15.24 -12.30 -14.12
C GLN A 220 -14.49 -13.61 -14.38
N THR A 221 -14.92 -14.40 -15.36
CA THR A 221 -14.25 -15.65 -15.74
C THR A 221 -12.78 -15.44 -16.13
N LEU A 222 -12.44 -14.33 -16.78
CA LEU A 222 -11.07 -14.01 -17.16
C LEU A 222 -10.26 -13.53 -15.95
N LEU A 223 -10.87 -12.75 -15.04
CA LEU A 223 -10.29 -12.36 -13.77
C LEU A 223 -9.93 -13.59 -12.94
N ASP A 224 -10.89 -14.50 -12.74
CA ASP A 224 -10.70 -15.74 -11.99
C ASP A 224 -9.57 -16.59 -12.59
N LYS A 225 -9.58 -16.76 -13.91
CA LYS A 225 -8.56 -17.54 -14.62
C LYS A 225 -7.15 -17.03 -14.37
N HIS A 226 -6.97 -15.70 -14.43
CA HIS A 226 -5.66 -15.08 -14.27
C HIS A 226 -5.21 -15.02 -12.82
N TYR A 227 -6.10 -14.67 -11.91
CA TYR A 227 -5.78 -14.61 -10.49
C TYR A 227 -5.43 -16.00 -9.94
N LEU A 228 -6.31 -16.97 -10.16
CA LEU A 228 -6.16 -18.31 -9.59
C LEU A 228 -4.95 -19.09 -10.13
N ARG A 229 -4.48 -18.79 -11.35
CA ARG A 229 -3.25 -19.43 -11.87
C ARG A 229 -1.99 -19.07 -11.08
N LYS A 230 -2.00 -17.93 -10.36
CA LYS A 230 -0.89 -17.45 -9.52
C LYS A 230 -1.13 -17.67 -8.03
N HIS A 231 -2.38 -17.54 -7.57
CA HIS A 231 -2.73 -17.46 -6.15
C HIS A 231 -3.67 -18.58 -5.68
N GLY A 232 -4.20 -19.40 -6.57
CA GLY A 232 -5.11 -20.48 -6.24
C GLY A 232 -4.41 -21.71 -5.69
N ALA A 233 -5.18 -22.62 -5.08
CA ALA A 233 -4.69 -23.91 -4.59
C ALA A 233 -4.02 -24.78 -5.69
N HIS A 234 -4.29 -24.50 -6.95
CA HIS A 234 -3.73 -25.17 -8.12
C HIS A 234 -2.93 -24.18 -8.99
N ALA A 235 -2.27 -23.21 -8.37
CA ALA A 235 -1.42 -22.26 -9.08
C ALA A 235 -0.35 -23.00 -9.90
N TYR A 236 -0.17 -22.59 -11.16
CA TYR A 236 0.76 -23.24 -12.10
C TYR A 236 1.64 -22.26 -12.86
N TYR A 237 1.55 -20.95 -12.53
CA TYR A 237 2.36 -19.93 -13.17
C TYR A 237 3.72 -19.80 -12.49
N GLY A 238 4.77 -19.75 -13.29
CA GLY A 238 6.15 -19.62 -12.82
C GLY A 238 6.95 -20.92 -12.99
N GLN A 239 8.19 -20.89 -12.53
CA GLN A 239 9.07 -22.06 -12.46
C GLN A 239 8.96 -22.62 -11.02
N ASN A 240 8.54 -23.86 -10.85
CA ASN A 240 8.57 -24.57 -9.58
C ASN A 240 9.92 -25.21 -9.35
#